data_34ef2ac9b65833caaf42e5c2d1f49e9e
#
_entry.id   34ef2ac9b65833caaf42e5c2d1f49e9e
#
_cell.length_a   1.000
_cell.length_b   1.000
_cell.length_c   1.000
_cell.angle_alpha   90.00
_cell.angle_beta   90.00
_cell.angle_gamma   90.00
#
_symmetry.space_group_name_H-M   'P 1'
#
loop_
_entity.id
_entity.type
_entity.pdbx_description
1 polymer ?
#
loop_
_entity_poly.entity_id
_entity_poly.type
_entity_poly.pdbx_seq_one_letter_code
_entity_poly.pdbx_strand_id
1 'polypeptide(L)'
;MKYGKFLEEGGTIGFVAPSFGCNIEPYRTGFEQAQKKLQELGHKTWLGPNCYEGKGIGISNTPQLCGKELQEAYLSKESDVLISCGGGELMCEILDYVDFDRIKKADPKW
;
A
#
# COMPACT_ATOMS: atom_id res chain seq x y z
N MET A 1 -23.37 -4.10 -3.65
CA MET A 1 -21.95 -3.87 -3.27
C MET A 1 -21.08 -4.21 -4.47
N LYS A 2 -20.07 -3.40 -4.73
CA LYS A 2 -19.10 -3.66 -5.80
C LYS A 2 -17.86 -4.30 -5.19
N TYR A 3 -17.32 -5.31 -5.86
CA TYR A 3 -16.11 -6.00 -5.44
C TYR A 3 -14.99 -5.76 -6.45
N GLY A 4 -13.77 -5.69 -5.98
CA GLY A 4 -12.58 -5.69 -6.84
C GLY A 4 -12.43 -7.02 -7.57
N LYS A 5 -11.74 -6.98 -8.70
CA LYS A 5 -11.35 -8.20 -9.40
C LYS A 5 -10.29 -8.94 -8.60
N PHE A 6 -10.33 -10.26 -8.63
CA PHE A 6 -9.24 -11.05 -8.07
C PHE A 6 -7.96 -10.85 -8.88
N LEU A 7 -6.82 -10.98 -8.19
CA LEU A 7 -5.51 -10.89 -8.84
C LEU A 7 -5.36 -12.01 -9.86
N GLU A 8 -5.10 -11.62 -11.10
CA GLU A 8 -4.85 -12.58 -12.18
C GLU A 8 -3.37 -13.01 -12.19
N GLU A 9 -3.10 -14.12 -12.86
CA GLU A 9 -1.74 -14.58 -13.12
C GLU A 9 -0.93 -13.50 -13.85
N GLY A 10 0.26 -13.18 -13.35
CA GLY A 10 1.08 -12.09 -13.88
C GLY A 10 0.63 -10.67 -13.49
N GLY A 11 -0.45 -10.54 -12.72
CA GLY A 11 -0.94 -9.24 -12.26
C GLY A 11 0.03 -8.54 -11.31
N THR A 12 -0.16 -7.23 -11.13
CA THR A 12 0.70 -6.37 -10.33
C THR A 12 0.14 -6.18 -8.93
N ILE A 13 0.97 -6.44 -7.93
CA ILE A 13 0.68 -6.18 -6.52
C ILE A 13 1.32 -4.85 -6.13
N GLY A 14 0.50 -3.90 -5.71
CA GLY A 14 0.95 -2.63 -5.17
C GLY A 14 1.10 -2.69 -3.65
N PHE A 15 2.15 -2.07 -3.13
CA PHE A 15 2.36 -1.94 -1.69
C PHE A 15 2.26 -0.47 -1.28
N VAL A 16 1.62 -0.25 -0.15
CA VAL A 16 1.46 1.07 0.48
C VAL A 16 1.82 0.97 1.95
N ALA A 17 2.13 2.10 2.55
CA ALA A 17 2.46 2.19 3.97
C ALA A 17 1.55 3.20 4.68
N PRO A 18 0.26 2.87 4.87
CA PRO A 18 -0.71 3.79 5.48
C PRO A 18 -0.48 4.00 6.98
N SER A 19 0.32 3.16 7.60
CA SER A 19 0.77 3.29 8.99
C SER A 19 2.25 2.98 9.06
N PHE A 20 2.65 1.79 9.49
CA PHE A 20 4.06 1.43 9.65
C PHE A 20 4.76 1.23 8.30
N GLY A 21 5.96 1.80 8.16
CA GLY A 21 6.84 1.58 7.01
C GLY A 21 7.96 0.59 7.34
N CYS A 22 8.44 -0.15 6.35
CA CYS A 22 9.45 -1.17 6.53
C CYS A 22 10.88 -0.60 6.43
N ASN A 23 11.18 0.41 7.25
CA ASN A 23 12.47 1.11 7.24
C ASN A 23 13.54 0.49 8.15
N ILE A 24 13.15 -0.34 9.10
CA ILE A 24 14.03 -0.95 10.09
C ILE A 24 13.98 -2.49 10.05
N GLU A 25 15.03 -3.12 10.54
CA GLU A 25 15.06 -4.59 10.69
C GLU A 25 14.22 -5.05 11.88
N PRO A 26 13.61 -6.24 11.83
CA PRO A 26 13.67 -7.23 10.74
C PRO A 26 12.67 -6.98 9.59
N TYR A 27 11.87 -5.94 9.68
CA TYR A 27 10.76 -5.66 8.75
C TYR A 27 11.24 -5.36 7.33
N ARG A 28 12.36 -4.65 7.21
CA ARG A 28 12.93 -4.32 5.91
C ARG A 28 13.31 -5.58 5.12
N THR A 29 14.10 -6.46 5.72
CA THR A 29 14.49 -7.71 5.09
C THR A 29 13.27 -8.59 4.80
N GLY A 30 12.33 -8.69 5.73
CA GLY A 30 11.09 -9.44 5.53
C GLY A 30 10.28 -8.93 4.34
N PHE A 31 10.16 -7.63 4.21
CA PHE A 31 9.44 -7.01 3.09
C PHE A 31 10.16 -7.24 1.75
N GLU A 32 11.49 -7.12 1.72
CA GLU A 32 12.27 -7.41 0.52
C GLU A 32 12.12 -8.88 0.08
N GLN A 33 12.16 -9.81 1.03
CA GLN A 33 11.94 -11.23 0.77
C GLN A 33 10.52 -11.53 0.26
N ALA A 34 9.51 -10.87 0.82
CA ALA A 34 8.14 -11.00 0.36
C ALA A 34 7.97 -10.55 -1.09
N GLN A 35 8.53 -9.39 -1.45
CA GLN A 35 8.52 -8.91 -2.82
C GLN A 35 9.19 -9.88 -3.79
N LYS A 36 10.37 -10.39 -3.41
CA LYS A 36 11.10 -11.37 -4.21
C LYS A 36 10.26 -12.64 -4.42
N LYS A 37 9.61 -13.14 -3.37
CA LYS A 37 8.77 -14.33 -3.44
C LYS A 37 7.59 -14.13 -4.39
N LEU A 38 6.94 -12.98 -4.34
CA LEU A 38 5.83 -12.65 -5.23
C LEU A 38 6.28 -12.54 -6.69
N GLN A 39 7.46 -11.97 -6.93
CA GLN A 39 8.07 -11.91 -8.27
C GLN A 39 8.42 -13.31 -8.80
N GLU A 40 8.95 -14.20 -7.96
CA GLU A 40 9.20 -15.60 -8.30
C GLU A 40 7.91 -16.34 -8.66
N LEU A 41 6.78 -15.97 -8.05
CA LEU A 41 5.46 -16.49 -8.39
C LEU A 41 4.85 -15.89 -9.68
N GLY A 42 5.57 -14.98 -10.33
CA GLY A 42 5.17 -14.41 -11.61
C GLY A 42 4.45 -13.08 -11.53
N HIS A 43 4.32 -12.49 -10.34
CA HIS A 43 3.67 -11.18 -10.17
C HIS A 43 4.66 -10.04 -10.31
N LYS A 44 4.19 -8.92 -10.83
CA LYS A 44 4.91 -7.65 -10.76
C LYS A 44 4.60 -6.98 -9.43
N THR A 45 5.54 -6.19 -8.93
CA THR A 45 5.37 -5.41 -7.71
C THR A 45 5.51 -3.92 -8.01
N TRP A 46 4.68 -3.11 -7.35
CA TRP A 46 4.74 -1.66 -7.38
C TRP A 46 4.75 -1.15 -5.94
N LEU A 47 5.60 -0.20 -5.64
CA LEU A 47 5.74 0.35 -4.30
C LEU A 47 5.32 1.80 -4.26
N GLY A 48 4.45 2.14 -3.32
CA GLY A 48 4.19 3.51 -2.95
C GLY A 48 5.43 4.16 -2.30
N PRO A 49 5.51 5.49 -2.30
CA PRO A 49 6.71 6.21 -1.86
C PRO A 49 7.07 6.06 -0.38
N ASN A 50 6.11 5.62 0.46
CA ASN A 50 6.31 5.56 1.90
C ASN A 50 6.71 4.17 2.44
N CYS A 51 6.80 3.15 1.58
CA CYS A 51 7.01 1.76 2.03
C CYS A 51 8.29 1.57 2.84
N TYR A 52 9.34 2.31 2.55
CA TYR A 52 10.62 2.27 3.28
C TYR A 52 10.86 3.51 4.14
N GLU A 53 9.82 4.32 4.38
CA GLU A 53 9.94 5.52 5.20
C GLU A 53 9.64 5.23 6.68
N GLY A 54 10.22 6.05 7.55
CA GLY A 54 9.98 5.98 8.99
C GLY A 54 10.19 7.37 9.59
N LYS A 55 9.22 8.27 9.41
CA LYS A 55 9.30 9.67 9.83
C LYS A 55 8.86 9.90 11.28
N GLY A 56 8.23 8.91 11.88
CA GLY A 56 7.74 9.00 13.25
C GLY A 56 7.60 7.64 13.91
N ILE A 57 7.17 7.64 15.16
CA ILE A 57 6.94 6.42 15.92
C ILE A 57 5.65 5.76 15.39
N GLY A 58 5.80 4.59 14.79
CA GLY A 58 4.67 3.79 14.31
C GLY A 58 4.02 4.28 13.02
N ILE A 59 4.58 5.30 12.36
CA ILE A 59 4.07 5.81 11.09
C ILE A 59 5.21 5.99 10.08
N SER A 60 4.95 5.64 8.83
CA SER A 60 5.93 5.74 7.75
C SER A 60 6.27 7.19 7.40
N ASN A 61 5.26 8.02 7.28
CA ASN A 61 5.39 9.44 6.95
C ASN A 61 4.31 10.24 7.68
N THR A 62 4.15 11.53 7.35
CA THR A 62 3.07 12.32 7.92
C THR A 62 1.71 11.74 7.53
N PRO A 63 0.65 11.94 8.35
CA PRO A 63 -0.70 11.49 8.00
C PRO A 63 -1.16 11.98 6.63
N GLN A 64 -0.81 13.22 6.26
CA GLN A 64 -1.12 13.81 4.96
C GLN A 64 -0.50 13.01 3.81
N LEU A 65 0.79 12.67 3.92
CA LEU A 65 1.51 11.93 2.88
C LEU A 65 1.09 10.46 2.82
N CYS A 66 0.77 9.86 3.96
CA CYS A 66 0.24 8.48 4.00
C CYS A 66 -1.15 8.41 3.36
N GLY A 67 -2.02 9.37 3.64
CA GLY A 67 -3.35 9.44 3.02
C GLY A 67 -3.27 9.67 1.52
N LYS A 68 -2.37 10.56 1.09
CA LYS A 68 -2.11 10.82 -0.33
C LYS A 68 -1.61 9.56 -1.04
N GLU A 69 -0.65 8.85 -0.46
CA GLU A 69 -0.14 7.59 -1.03
C GLU A 69 -1.27 6.57 -1.22
N LEU A 70 -2.06 6.33 -0.19
CA LEU A 70 -3.16 5.37 -0.24
C LEU A 70 -4.16 5.74 -1.34
N GLN A 71 -4.57 7.00 -1.39
CA GLN A 71 -5.51 7.48 -2.38
C GLN A 71 -4.97 7.34 -3.81
N GLU A 72 -3.76 7.80 -4.07
CA GLU A 72 -3.15 7.71 -5.39
C GLU A 72 -2.94 6.26 -5.82
N ALA A 73 -2.50 5.41 -4.92
CA ALA A 73 -2.32 3.98 -5.19
C ALA A 73 -3.65 3.29 -5.52
N TYR A 74 -4.70 3.63 -4.78
CA TYR A 74 -6.03 3.07 -5.04
C TYR A 74 -6.59 3.49 -6.41
N LEU A 75 -6.40 4.76 -6.77
CA LEU A 75 -6.90 5.32 -8.04
C LEU A 75 -6.02 4.97 -9.24
N SER A 76 -4.78 4.57 -9.01
CA SER A 76 -3.81 4.23 -10.06
C SER A 76 -4.18 2.92 -10.75
N LYS A 77 -3.85 2.85 -12.03
CA LYS A 77 -3.93 1.60 -12.82
C LYS A 77 -2.62 0.80 -12.83
N GLU A 78 -1.62 1.26 -12.08
CA GLU A 78 -0.29 0.60 -12.00
C GLU A 78 -0.34 -0.72 -11.21
N SER A 79 -1.33 -0.89 -10.35
CA SER A 79 -1.50 -2.11 -9.55
C SER A 79 -2.93 -2.63 -9.61
N ASP A 80 -3.06 -3.94 -9.53
CA ASP A 80 -4.35 -4.63 -9.57
C ASP A 80 -4.94 -4.83 -8.18
N VAL A 81 -4.06 -5.00 -7.19
CA VAL A 81 -4.42 -5.11 -5.77
C VAL A 81 -3.45 -4.31 -4.93
N LEU A 82 -3.87 -3.92 -3.73
CA LEU A 82 -3.04 -3.21 -2.77
C LEU A 82 -2.86 -4.04 -1.50
N ILE A 83 -1.63 -4.04 -1.00
CA ILE A 83 -1.29 -4.65 0.29
C ILE A 83 -0.54 -3.61 1.13
N SER A 84 -0.93 -3.46 2.39
CA SER A 84 -0.14 -2.68 3.34
C SER A 84 1.17 -3.42 3.63
N CYS A 85 2.31 -2.75 3.49
CA CYS A 85 3.61 -3.37 3.74
C CYS A 85 3.87 -3.67 5.22
N GLY A 86 3.17 -2.97 6.10
CA GLY A 86 3.22 -3.19 7.55
C GLY A 86 1.85 -3.01 8.18
N GLY A 87 1.70 -3.48 9.40
CA GLY A 87 0.54 -3.19 10.21
C GLY A 87 0.62 -1.81 10.84
N GLY A 88 -0.11 -1.59 11.91
CA GLY A 88 0.03 -0.41 12.75
C GLY A 88 -1.30 0.17 13.18
N GLU A 89 -1.24 0.88 14.30
CA GLU A 89 -2.41 1.45 14.98
C GLU A 89 -2.74 2.87 14.49
N LEU A 90 -1.81 3.52 13.78
CA LEU A 90 -1.94 4.92 13.39
C LEU A 90 -2.61 5.13 12.01
N MET A 91 -3.04 4.08 11.36
CA MET A 91 -3.74 4.21 10.08
C MET A 91 -5.00 5.08 10.17
N CYS A 92 -5.67 5.09 11.30
CA CYS A 92 -6.86 5.94 11.50
C CYS A 92 -6.55 7.43 11.36
N GLU A 93 -5.32 7.86 11.61
CA GLU A 93 -4.92 9.27 11.52
C GLU A 93 -4.85 9.79 10.08
N ILE A 94 -4.80 8.90 9.10
CA ILE A 94 -4.73 9.30 7.69
C ILE A 94 -6.11 9.52 7.05
N LEU A 95 -7.18 9.11 7.71
CA LEU A 95 -8.53 9.08 7.12
C LEU A 95 -9.02 10.46 6.67
N ASP A 96 -8.67 11.51 7.39
CA ASP A 96 -9.04 12.90 7.03
C ASP A 96 -8.33 13.39 5.76
N TYR A 97 -7.29 12.69 5.32
CA TYR A 97 -6.48 13.03 4.15
C TYR A 97 -6.74 12.13 2.94
N VAL A 98 -7.82 11.36 2.99
CA VAL A 98 -8.27 10.49 1.91
C VAL A 98 -9.62 10.99 1.39
N ASP A 99 -9.69 11.27 0.10
CA ASP A 99 -10.94 11.67 -0.55
C ASP A 99 -11.78 10.42 -0.87
N PHE A 100 -12.60 10.02 0.07
CA PHE A 100 -13.46 8.84 -0.07
C PHE A 100 -14.51 8.99 -1.16
N ASP A 101 -14.91 10.22 -1.51
CA ASP A 101 -15.86 10.44 -2.62
C ASP A 101 -15.22 10.10 -3.97
N ARG A 102 -13.95 10.42 -4.14
CA ARG A 102 -13.20 10.00 -5.33
C ARG A 102 -12.99 8.48 -5.36
N ILE A 103 -12.59 7.90 -4.23
CA ILE A 103 -12.38 6.44 -4.12
C ILE A 103 -13.68 5.70 -4.44
N LYS A 104 -14.80 6.16 -3.91
CA LYS A 104 -16.12 5.54 -4.12
C LYS A 104 -16.54 5.51 -5.60
N LYS A 105 -16.09 6.47 -6.39
CA LYS A 105 -16.38 6.56 -7.83
C LYS A 105 -15.45 5.75 -8.70
N ALA A 106 -14.33 5.31 -8.15
CA ALA A 106 -13.34 4.50 -8.87
C ALA A 106 -13.79 3.04 -8.96
N ASP A 107 -13.15 2.29 -9.86
CA ASP A 107 -13.31 0.84 -9.89
C ASP A 107 -12.78 0.24 -8.59
N PRO A 108 -13.52 -0.70 -7.97
CA PRO A 108 -13.11 -1.29 -6.71
C PRO A 108 -11.83 -2.11 -6.87
N LYS A 109 -10.98 -2.04 -5.84
CA LYS A 109 -9.68 -2.72 -5.78
C LYS A 109 -9.53 -3.36 -4.40
N TRP A 110 -9.04 -4.60 -4.37
CA TRP A 110 -8.64 -5.27 -3.13
C TRP A 110 -7.36 -4.68 -2.58
#